data_fca1daa23375713487493c08242be7c9
#
_entry.id   fca1daa23375713487493c08242be7c9
#
_cell.length_a   1.000
_cell.length_b   1.000
_cell.length_c   1.000
_cell.angle_alpha   90.00
_cell.angle_beta   90.00
_cell.angle_gamma   90.00
#
_symmetry.space_group_name_H-M   'P 1'
#
loop_
_entity.id
_entity.type
_entity.pdbx_description
1 polymer ?
#
loop_
_entity_poly.entity_id
_entity_poly.type
_entity_poly.pdbx_seq_one_letter_code
_entity_poly.pdbx_strand_id
1 'polypeptide(L)'
;MKRETRLINVQGVPMMIYDSPECVSDDIVKYNNFWEFEIFQKWFKYFPKDGLYFDIGANIGSNSLQFKKNLPNIEIWAFEIDFNNFSLLRQNFKTFPNMFCFNIGVGSNTSLVNFTDFSLSNAGGIGITSDGNNQNLVLALDSMNLLGKKLTFVKMDIECHEISALEGMVNLILTHNPIIWLEDFSGLAIEFLINIGYEIVESIEETKDYLLIKK
;
A
#
# COMPACT_ATOMS: atom_id res chain seq x y z
N MET A 1 1.86 -23.40 -5.31
CA MET A 1 2.70 -24.04 -4.26
C MET A 1 2.57 -23.16 -3.01
N LYS A 2 2.30 -23.70 -1.82
CA LYS A 2 2.17 -22.89 -0.59
C LYS A 2 3.58 -22.47 -0.16
N ARG A 3 3.85 -21.15 -0.06
CA ARG A 3 5.12 -20.65 0.48
C ARG A 3 5.20 -20.92 1.97
N GLU A 4 6.36 -21.32 2.45
CA GLU A 4 6.63 -21.38 3.89
C GLU A 4 6.74 -19.97 4.46
N THR A 5 6.38 -19.84 5.73
CA THR A 5 6.37 -18.54 6.41
C THR A 5 6.98 -18.68 7.79
N ARG A 6 7.60 -17.62 8.29
CA ARG A 6 8.18 -17.57 9.63
C ARG A 6 7.91 -16.25 10.34
N LEU A 7 7.94 -16.29 11.65
CA LEU A 7 7.87 -15.12 12.50
C LEU A 7 9.27 -14.56 12.76
N ILE A 8 9.45 -13.27 12.56
CA ILE A 8 10.68 -12.54 12.90
C ILE A 8 10.34 -11.36 13.81
N ASN A 9 11.36 -10.70 14.33
CA ASN A 9 11.22 -9.44 15.06
C ASN A 9 11.95 -8.34 14.28
N VAL A 10 11.20 -7.33 13.83
CA VAL A 10 11.74 -6.18 13.08
C VAL A 10 11.66 -4.97 13.99
N GLN A 11 12.78 -4.49 14.47
CA GLN A 11 12.84 -3.32 15.36
C GLN A 11 11.87 -3.38 16.55
N GLY A 12 11.68 -4.55 17.16
CA GLY A 12 10.77 -4.76 18.29
C GLY A 12 9.32 -5.10 17.90
N VAL A 13 9.00 -5.15 16.60
CA VAL A 13 7.67 -5.52 16.09
C VAL A 13 7.71 -6.97 15.59
N PRO A 14 6.86 -7.88 16.11
CA PRO A 14 6.72 -9.23 15.57
C PRO A 14 6.04 -9.17 14.20
N MET A 15 6.63 -9.82 13.21
CA MET A 15 6.16 -9.81 11.83
C MET A 15 6.29 -11.19 11.19
N MET A 16 5.22 -11.68 10.58
CA MET A 16 5.21 -12.86 9.71
C MET A 16 5.71 -12.48 8.33
N ILE A 17 6.67 -13.22 7.82
CA ILE A 17 7.24 -13.05 6.48
C ILE A 17 7.26 -14.38 5.73
N TYR A 18 7.52 -14.33 4.42
CA TYR A 18 7.87 -15.54 3.68
C TYR A 18 9.27 -16.04 4.06
N ASP A 19 9.41 -17.36 4.10
CA ASP A 19 10.69 -17.99 4.40
C ASP A 19 11.44 -18.28 3.08
N SER A 20 11.83 -17.18 2.40
CA SER A 20 12.71 -17.15 1.22
C SER A 20 12.42 -18.17 0.07
N PRO A 21 12.77 -17.86 -1.18
CA PRO A 21 13.20 -16.55 -1.67
C PRO A 21 12.01 -15.62 -1.97
N GLU A 22 12.00 -14.44 -1.40
CA GLU A 22 11.01 -13.40 -1.68
C GLU A 22 11.63 -12.02 -1.38
N CYS A 23 11.62 -11.09 -2.35
CA CYS A 23 12.44 -9.89 -2.31
C CYS A 23 12.17 -9.00 -1.09
N VAL A 24 10.91 -8.73 -0.75
CA VAL A 24 10.55 -7.89 0.40
C VAL A 24 10.98 -8.55 1.71
N SER A 25 10.66 -9.83 1.88
CA SER A 25 11.02 -10.60 3.09
C SER A 25 12.54 -10.74 3.26
N ASP A 26 13.26 -11.00 2.17
CA ASP A 26 14.72 -11.17 2.18
C ASP A 26 15.41 -9.84 2.57
N ASP A 27 14.95 -8.71 2.04
CA ASP A 27 15.48 -7.38 2.39
C ASP A 27 15.15 -7.00 3.85
N ILE A 28 13.94 -7.26 4.32
CA ILE A 28 13.57 -7.05 5.73
C ILE A 28 14.53 -7.81 6.67
N VAL A 29 14.84 -9.07 6.34
CA VAL A 29 15.77 -9.89 7.13
C VAL A 29 17.19 -9.37 7.04
N LYS A 30 17.65 -9.08 5.83
CA LYS A 30 19.03 -8.64 5.55
C LYS A 30 19.39 -7.35 6.27
N TYR A 31 18.46 -6.38 6.25
CA TYR A 31 18.71 -5.06 6.83
C TYR A 31 18.15 -4.90 8.25
N ASN A 32 17.36 -5.86 8.74
CA ASN A 32 16.60 -5.79 9.99
C ASN A 32 15.76 -4.51 10.10
N ASN A 33 15.20 -4.09 8.98
CA ASN A 33 14.37 -2.91 8.83
C ASN A 33 13.06 -3.27 8.13
N PHE A 34 12.05 -2.40 8.25
CA PHE A 34 10.87 -2.46 7.41
C PHE A 34 11.22 -2.15 5.95
N TRP A 35 10.38 -2.61 5.03
CA TRP A 35 10.50 -2.24 3.61
C TRP A 35 10.45 -0.72 3.46
N GLU A 36 11.23 -0.15 2.54
CA GLU A 36 11.32 1.30 2.29
C GLU A 36 11.67 2.17 3.52
N PHE A 37 12.39 1.60 4.48
CA PHE A 37 12.73 2.27 5.74
C PHE A 37 13.43 3.62 5.54
N GLU A 38 14.33 3.73 4.58
CA GLU A 38 15.08 4.97 4.32
C GLU A 38 14.18 6.08 3.76
N ILE A 39 13.25 5.72 2.85
CA ILE A 39 12.24 6.64 2.32
C ILE A 39 11.34 7.12 3.45
N PHE A 40 10.84 6.19 4.26
CA PHE A 40 10.03 6.52 5.42
C PHE A 40 10.74 7.51 6.35
N GLN A 41 12.01 7.28 6.70
CA GLN A 41 12.75 8.19 7.57
C GLN A 41 12.92 9.59 6.98
N LYS A 42 13.26 9.66 5.69
CA LYS A 42 13.45 10.91 4.97
C LYS A 42 12.17 11.74 4.96
N TRP A 43 11.00 11.10 4.79
CA TRP A 43 9.71 11.77 4.63
C TRP A 43 8.86 11.83 5.90
N PHE A 44 9.34 11.27 7.00
CA PHE A 44 8.61 11.19 8.29
C PHE A 44 8.08 12.54 8.79
N LYS A 45 8.80 13.63 8.52
CA LYS A 45 8.40 15.01 8.87
C LYS A 45 7.08 15.46 8.25
N TYR A 46 6.67 14.87 7.13
CA TYR A 46 5.45 15.20 6.41
C TYR A 46 4.25 14.38 6.86
N PHE A 47 4.46 13.22 7.47
CA PHE A 47 3.35 12.30 7.79
C PHE A 47 2.44 12.86 8.87
N PRO A 48 1.10 12.89 8.64
CA PRO A 48 0.12 13.26 9.64
C PRO A 48 0.24 12.35 10.87
N LYS A 49 0.02 12.89 12.07
CA LYS A 49 0.21 12.13 13.32
C LYS A 49 -1.08 11.44 13.79
N ASP A 50 -2.18 11.69 13.12
CA ASP A 50 -3.50 11.14 13.37
C ASP A 50 -4.31 11.05 12.06
N GLY A 51 -5.52 10.51 12.15
CA GLY A 51 -6.44 10.34 11.03
C GLY A 51 -6.37 8.95 10.40
N LEU A 52 -7.02 8.83 9.26
CA LEU A 52 -7.10 7.58 8.50
C LEU A 52 -6.01 7.57 7.43
N TYR A 53 -5.27 6.46 7.38
CA TYR A 53 -4.27 6.14 6.37
C TYR A 53 -4.80 5.02 5.48
N PHE A 54 -4.67 5.19 4.18
CA PHE A 54 -4.81 4.10 3.22
C PHE A 54 -3.43 3.60 2.81
N ASP A 55 -3.26 2.26 2.85
CA ASP A 55 -2.09 1.55 2.33
C ASP A 55 -2.58 0.65 1.19
N ILE A 56 -2.41 1.12 -0.05
CA ILE A 56 -2.93 0.49 -1.26
C ILE A 56 -1.78 -0.27 -1.94
N GLY A 57 -1.90 -1.59 -2.03
CA GLY A 57 -0.80 -2.49 -2.34
C GLY A 57 0.02 -2.83 -1.10
N ALA A 58 -0.66 -3.11 0.00
CA ALA A 58 -0.02 -3.26 1.32
C ALA A 58 0.91 -4.48 1.43
N ASN A 59 0.89 -5.39 0.46
CA ASN A 59 1.71 -6.60 0.46
C ASN A 59 1.54 -7.36 1.79
N ILE A 60 2.61 -7.72 2.48
CA ILE A 60 2.58 -8.37 3.81
C ILE A 60 2.43 -7.39 4.98
N GLY A 61 2.28 -6.08 4.71
CA GLY A 61 2.01 -5.03 5.71
C GLY A 61 3.24 -4.39 6.34
N SER A 62 4.40 -4.49 5.73
CA SER A 62 5.64 -3.95 6.28
C SER A 62 5.55 -2.44 6.52
N ASN A 63 5.11 -1.67 5.52
CA ASN A 63 4.96 -0.22 5.63
C ASN A 63 3.88 0.17 6.64
N SER A 64 2.74 -0.49 6.61
CA SER A 64 1.68 -0.30 7.60
C SER A 64 2.16 -0.49 9.04
N LEU A 65 2.94 -1.54 9.30
CA LEU A 65 3.52 -1.79 10.63
C LEU A 65 4.52 -0.70 11.03
N GLN A 66 5.33 -0.23 10.09
CA GLN A 66 6.26 0.87 10.29
C GLN A 66 5.53 2.18 10.63
N PHE A 67 4.47 2.51 9.87
CA PHE A 67 3.61 3.65 10.19
C PHE A 67 3.03 3.51 11.60
N LYS A 68 2.40 2.39 11.90
CA LYS A 68 1.73 2.17 13.19
C LYS A 68 2.67 2.21 14.39
N LYS A 69 3.88 1.67 14.23
CA LYS A 69 4.93 1.74 15.27
C LYS A 69 5.31 3.17 15.62
N ASN A 70 5.46 4.03 14.61
CA ASN A 70 5.97 5.39 14.78
C ASN A 70 4.86 6.43 14.97
N LEU A 71 3.63 6.11 14.57
CA LEU A 71 2.45 6.97 14.62
C LEU A 71 1.28 6.21 15.25
N PRO A 72 1.28 5.99 16.58
CA PRO A 72 0.35 5.08 17.24
C PRO A 72 -1.13 5.53 17.16
N ASN A 73 -1.39 6.82 16.92
CA ASN A 73 -2.74 7.38 16.89
C ASN A 73 -3.44 7.28 15.53
N ILE A 74 -2.74 6.89 14.47
CA ILE A 74 -3.37 6.71 13.15
C ILE A 74 -4.25 5.45 13.14
N GLU A 75 -5.27 5.46 12.29
CA GLU A 75 -5.98 4.27 11.86
C GLU A 75 -5.49 3.88 10.45
N ILE A 76 -5.30 2.61 10.19
CA ILE A 76 -4.81 2.12 8.88
C ILE A 76 -5.87 1.21 8.26
N TRP A 77 -6.22 1.49 7.01
CA TRP A 77 -6.97 0.60 6.12
C TRP A 77 -6.04 0.17 4.99
N ALA A 78 -5.67 -1.10 4.99
CA ALA A 78 -4.73 -1.70 4.05
C ALA A 78 -5.47 -2.55 3.03
N PHE A 79 -5.12 -2.39 1.75
CA PHE A 79 -5.74 -3.06 0.62
C PHE A 79 -4.69 -3.92 -0.08
N GLU A 80 -4.97 -5.21 -0.22
CA GLU A 80 -4.07 -6.17 -0.86
C GLU A 80 -4.87 -7.18 -1.68
N ILE A 81 -4.61 -7.25 -2.97
CA ILE A 81 -5.37 -8.09 -3.89
C ILE A 81 -4.94 -9.56 -3.83
N ASP A 82 -3.64 -9.84 -3.65
CA ASP A 82 -3.16 -11.22 -3.55
C ASP A 82 -3.57 -11.87 -2.23
N PHE A 83 -4.20 -13.02 -2.30
CA PHE A 83 -4.69 -13.74 -1.12
C PHE A 83 -3.57 -14.23 -0.20
N ASN A 84 -2.40 -14.59 -0.73
CA ASN A 84 -1.29 -15.08 0.08
C ASN A 84 -0.64 -13.92 0.87
N ASN A 85 -0.38 -12.80 0.20
CA ASN A 85 0.11 -11.58 0.84
C ASN A 85 -0.91 -11.08 1.87
N PHE A 86 -2.20 -11.01 1.50
CA PHE A 86 -3.28 -10.65 2.43
C PHE A 86 -3.35 -11.57 3.66
N SER A 87 -3.09 -12.87 3.50
CA SER A 87 -3.08 -13.80 4.63
C SER A 87 -1.98 -13.48 5.63
N LEU A 88 -0.80 -13.03 5.17
CA LEU A 88 0.28 -12.56 6.04
C LEU A 88 -0.02 -11.17 6.62
N LEU A 89 -0.50 -10.24 5.79
CA LEU A 89 -0.96 -8.91 6.20
C LEU A 89 -1.94 -9.01 7.38
N ARG A 90 -2.95 -9.86 7.27
CA ARG A 90 -3.95 -10.10 8.32
C ARG A 90 -3.33 -10.65 9.61
N GLN A 91 -2.35 -11.55 9.50
CA GLN A 91 -1.63 -12.07 10.66
C GLN A 91 -0.81 -10.97 11.32
N ASN A 92 -0.14 -10.13 10.53
CA ASN A 92 0.69 -9.03 10.99
C ASN A 92 -0.12 -7.94 11.70
N PHE A 93 -1.38 -7.73 11.28
CA PHE A 93 -2.26 -6.73 11.90
C PHE A 93 -2.94 -7.21 13.19
N LYS A 94 -2.98 -8.52 13.43
CA LYS A 94 -3.82 -9.15 14.47
C LYS A 94 -3.69 -8.54 15.87
N THR A 95 -2.51 -8.07 16.23
CA THR A 95 -2.22 -7.55 17.57
C THR A 95 -2.26 -6.02 17.67
N PHE A 96 -2.46 -5.34 16.55
CA PHE A 96 -2.46 -3.88 16.51
C PHE A 96 -3.89 -3.32 16.47
N PRO A 97 -4.28 -2.44 17.39
CA PRO A 97 -5.57 -1.78 17.34
C PRO A 97 -5.63 -0.79 16.17
N ASN A 98 -6.83 -0.58 15.62
CA ASN A 98 -7.08 0.37 14.53
C ASN A 98 -6.27 0.09 13.25
N MET A 99 -6.02 -1.18 12.96
CA MET A 99 -5.47 -1.66 11.71
C MET A 99 -6.45 -2.64 11.08
N PHE A 100 -6.92 -2.33 9.88
CA PHE A 100 -7.90 -3.12 9.14
C PHE A 100 -7.32 -3.47 7.78
N CYS A 101 -7.57 -4.68 7.30
CA CYS A 101 -7.10 -5.11 5.99
C CYS A 101 -8.24 -5.70 5.16
N PHE A 102 -8.18 -5.47 3.86
CA PHE A 102 -9.20 -5.85 2.88
C PHE A 102 -8.53 -6.61 1.73
N ASN A 103 -9.04 -7.82 1.41
CA ASN A 103 -8.53 -8.59 0.27
C ASN A 103 -9.25 -8.15 -1.01
N ILE A 104 -8.92 -6.97 -1.46
CA ILE A 104 -9.44 -6.35 -2.68
C ILE A 104 -8.34 -5.55 -3.36
N GLY A 105 -8.44 -5.42 -4.69
CA GLY A 105 -7.72 -4.41 -5.44
C GLY A 105 -8.43 -3.06 -5.41
N VAL A 106 -7.74 -2.02 -5.80
CA VAL A 106 -8.30 -0.66 -5.97
C VAL A 106 -8.22 -0.27 -7.44
N GLY A 107 -9.28 0.30 -7.98
CA GLY A 107 -9.34 0.73 -9.38
C GLY A 107 -10.51 1.67 -9.66
N SER A 108 -10.64 2.10 -10.92
CA SER A 108 -11.63 3.12 -11.34
C SER A 108 -13.08 2.64 -11.25
N ASN A 109 -13.32 1.33 -11.33
CA ASN A 109 -14.64 0.74 -11.29
C ASN A 109 -14.66 -0.50 -10.38
N THR A 110 -15.81 -0.72 -9.74
CA THR A 110 -16.03 -1.94 -8.97
C THR A 110 -16.32 -3.09 -9.93
N SER A 111 -15.43 -4.08 -9.97
CA SER A 111 -15.52 -5.22 -10.88
C SER A 111 -14.76 -6.45 -10.35
N LEU A 112 -15.06 -7.62 -10.92
CA LEU A 112 -14.21 -8.79 -10.74
C LEU A 112 -13.14 -8.77 -11.83
N VAL A 113 -11.89 -8.97 -11.43
CA VAL A 113 -10.74 -9.05 -12.34
C VAL A 113 -10.01 -10.37 -12.16
N ASN A 114 -9.37 -10.81 -13.23
CA ASN A 114 -8.40 -11.89 -13.13
C ASN A 114 -7.01 -11.29 -12.96
N PHE A 115 -6.13 -11.99 -12.26
CA PHE A 115 -4.73 -11.59 -12.15
C PHE A 115 -3.80 -12.77 -12.33
N THR A 116 -2.56 -12.48 -12.72
CA THR A 116 -1.52 -13.49 -12.89
C THR A 116 -1.05 -14.01 -11.53
N ASP A 117 -0.68 -15.28 -11.48
CA ASP A 117 0.09 -15.77 -10.34
C ASP A 117 1.44 -15.00 -10.28
N PHE A 118 1.81 -14.61 -9.08
CA PHE A 118 3.08 -13.93 -8.83
C PHE A 118 4.28 -14.84 -9.17
N SER A 119 5.42 -14.22 -9.47
CA SER A 119 6.69 -14.96 -9.55
C SER A 119 7.14 -15.41 -8.16
N LEU A 120 7.88 -16.52 -8.08
CA LEU A 120 8.42 -17.01 -6.80
C LEU A 120 9.40 -16.04 -6.13
N SER A 121 9.96 -15.09 -6.89
CA SER A 121 10.95 -14.13 -6.41
C SER A 121 10.40 -12.75 -6.07
N ASN A 122 9.20 -12.40 -6.55
CA ASN A 122 8.54 -11.13 -6.26
C ASN A 122 7.04 -11.33 -6.06
N ALA A 123 6.59 -11.34 -4.81
CA ALA A 123 5.18 -11.49 -4.45
C ALA A 123 4.37 -10.20 -4.64
N GLY A 124 5.02 -9.05 -4.80
CA GLY A 124 4.37 -7.77 -5.07
C GLY A 124 4.03 -7.56 -6.55
N GLY A 125 4.83 -8.12 -7.47
CA GLY A 125 4.68 -7.91 -8.91
C GLY A 125 3.50 -8.64 -9.55
N ILE A 126 2.28 -8.33 -9.15
CA ILE A 126 1.03 -8.94 -9.63
C ILE A 126 0.31 -7.99 -10.58
N GLY A 127 0.18 -8.40 -11.84
CA GLY A 127 -0.56 -7.63 -12.85
C GLY A 127 -1.99 -8.16 -13.08
N ILE A 128 -2.91 -7.27 -13.38
CA ILE A 128 -4.26 -7.63 -13.84
C ILE A 128 -4.15 -8.23 -15.26
N THR A 129 -4.86 -9.33 -15.51
CA THR A 129 -4.86 -10.03 -16.81
C THR A 129 -6.26 -10.47 -17.20
N SER A 130 -6.51 -10.63 -18.51
CA SER A 130 -7.76 -11.21 -19.04
C SER A 130 -7.86 -12.73 -18.82
N ASP A 131 -6.72 -13.42 -18.67
CA ASP A 131 -6.63 -14.88 -18.81
C ASP A 131 -6.26 -15.63 -17.50
N GLY A 132 -6.22 -14.91 -16.37
CA GLY A 132 -5.89 -15.49 -15.07
C GLY A 132 -7.01 -16.38 -14.51
N ASN A 133 -6.63 -17.38 -13.73
CA ASN A 133 -7.57 -18.26 -13.02
C ASN A 133 -7.93 -17.73 -11.61
N ASN A 134 -7.23 -16.72 -11.13
CA ASN A 134 -7.47 -16.10 -9.85
C ASN A 134 -8.37 -14.89 -10.02
N GLN A 135 -9.57 -14.93 -9.44
CA GLN A 135 -10.50 -13.80 -9.48
C GLN A 135 -10.51 -13.10 -8.13
N ASN A 136 -10.45 -11.77 -8.18
CA ASN A 136 -10.63 -10.96 -6.99
C ASN A 136 -11.45 -9.71 -7.31
N LEU A 137 -12.01 -9.10 -6.28
CA LEU A 137 -12.75 -7.86 -6.38
C LEU A 137 -11.79 -6.69 -6.48
N VAL A 138 -12.01 -5.83 -7.47
CA VAL A 138 -11.47 -4.46 -7.49
C VAL A 138 -12.59 -3.52 -7.10
N LEU A 139 -12.29 -2.55 -6.26
CA LEU A 139 -13.26 -1.58 -5.72
C LEU A 139 -12.85 -0.15 -6.07
N ALA A 140 -13.80 0.64 -6.54
CA ALA A 140 -13.67 2.09 -6.56
C ALA A 140 -13.90 2.62 -5.14
N LEU A 141 -12.86 3.16 -4.50
CA LEU A 141 -12.89 3.55 -3.09
C LEU A 141 -13.84 4.73 -2.80
N ASP A 142 -14.20 5.50 -3.80
CA ASP A 142 -15.25 6.54 -3.68
C ASP A 142 -16.62 5.96 -3.26
N SER A 143 -16.84 4.65 -3.44
CA SER A 143 -18.01 3.94 -2.95
C SER A 143 -17.97 3.57 -1.47
N MET A 144 -16.81 3.68 -0.81
CA MET A 144 -16.63 3.33 0.59
C MET A 144 -17.11 4.43 1.53
N ASN A 145 -17.82 4.02 2.57
CA ASN A 145 -18.15 4.93 3.67
C ASN A 145 -17.01 4.97 4.69
N LEU A 146 -16.36 6.11 4.84
CA LEU A 146 -15.28 6.31 5.81
C LEU A 146 -15.74 6.48 7.26
N LEU A 147 -17.04 6.32 7.53
CA LEU A 147 -17.62 6.40 8.89
C LEU A 147 -17.33 7.74 9.59
N GLY A 148 -17.28 8.83 8.83
CA GLY A 148 -16.96 10.17 9.33
C GLY A 148 -15.48 10.43 9.60
N LYS A 149 -14.60 9.50 9.24
CA LYS A 149 -13.15 9.67 9.40
C LYS A 149 -12.57 10.56 8.30
N LYS A 150 -11.51 11.29 8.64
CA LYS A 150 -10.75 12.08 7.68
C LYS A 150 -9.61 11.24 7.12
N LEU A 151 -9.61 11.03 5.81
CA LEU A 151 -8.46 10.45 5.10
C LEU A 151 -7.33 11.49 5.07
N THR A 152 -6.22 11.21 5.72
CA THR A 152 -5.10 12.15 5.88
C THR A 152 -3.87 11.75 5.11
N PHE A 153 -3.74 10.47 4.77
CA PHE A 153 -2.59 9.95 4.06
C PHE A 153 -2.96 8.75 3.17
N VAL A 154 -2.31 8.64 2.02
CA VAL A 154 -2.40 7.49 1.12
C VAL A 154 -0.97 7.07 0.73
N LYS A 155 -0.58 5.81 0.98
CA LYS A 155 0.51 5.15 0.26
C LYS A 155 -0.11 4.34 -0.86
N MET A 156 0.49 4.38 -2.05
CA MET A 156 0.04 3.62 -3.22
C MET A 156 1.24 3.06 -3.97
N ASP A 157 1.26 1.73 -4.11
CA ASP A 157 2.28 0.96 -4.80
C ASP A 157 1.60 -0.32 -5.32
N ILE A 158 1.10 -0.28 -6.56
CA ILE A 158 0.23 -1.32 -7.17
C ILE A 158 0.60 -1.67 -8.60
N GLU A 159 1.91 -1.57 -8.91
CA GLU A 159 2.48 -2.15 -10.12
C GLU A 159 1.77 -1.72 -11.42
N CYS A 160 1.84 -0.42 -11.72
CA CYS A 160 1.30 0.23 -12.91
C CYS A 160 -0.24 0.36 -12.98
N HIS A 161 -0.96 0.23 -11.86
CA HIS A 161 -2.41 0.47 -11.80
C HIS A 161 -2.80 1.76 -11.04
N GLU A 162 -1.83 2.59 -10.70
CA GLU A 162 -1.98 3.79 -9.86
C GLU A 162 -3.00 4.77 -10.44
N ILE A 163 -2.95 5.04 -11.75
CA ILE A 163 -3.91 5.95 -12.40
C ILE A 163 -5.35 5.45 -12.24
N SER A 164 -5.58 4.15 -12.44
CA SER A 164 -6.92 3.57 -12.28
C SER A 164 -7.41 3.66 -10.83
N ALA A 165 -6.53 3.45 -9.86
CA ALA A 165 -6.87 3.59 -8.45
C ALA A 165 -7.19 5.04 -8.07
N LEU A 166 -6.42 6.01 -8.56
CA LEU A 166 -6.68 7.44 -8.33
C LEU A 166 -8.01 7.89 -8.92
N GLU A 167 -8.36 7.42 -10.13
CA GLU A 167 -9.68 7.67 -10.73
C GLU A 167 -10.83 7.14 -9.86
N GLY A 168 -10.64 5.95 -9.26
CA GLY A 168 -11.65 5.32 -8.39
C GLY A 168 -11.76 5.91 -6.98
N MET A 169 -10.90 6.86 -6.62
CA MET A 169 -10.90 7.53 -5.32
C MET A 169 -10.79 9.06 -5.43
N VAL A 170 -11.06 9.62 -6.60
CA VAL A 170 -10.89 11.06 -6.86
C VAL A 170 -11.74 11.94 -5.95
N ASN A 171 -12.97 11.53 -5.64
CA ASN A 171 -13.85 12.29 -4.73
C ASN A 171 -13.33 12.27 -3.28
N LEU A 172 -12.77 11.15 -2.83
CA LEU A 172 -12.09 11.06 -1.53
C LEU A 172 -10.87 12.00 -1.49
N ILE A 173 -10.06 11.99 -2.55
CA ILE A 173 -8.88 12.85 -2.68
C ILE A 173 -9.28 14.32 -2.65
N LEU A 174 -10.26 14.74 -3.43
CA LEU A 174 -10.73 16.13 -3.49
C LEU A 174 -11.42 16.58 -2.20
N THR A 175 -12.09 15.67 -1.49
CA THR A 175 -12.80 15.99 -0.25
C THR A 175 -11.86 16.10 0.94
N HIS A 176 -10.88 15.21 1.03
CA HIS A 176 -10.04 15.06 2.22
C HIS A 176 -8.66 15.70 2.07
N ASN A 177 -8.18 15.90 0.82
CA ASN A 177 -6.84 16.41 0.50
C ASN A 177 -5.72 15.66 1.25
N PRO A 178 -5.64 14.33 1.18
CA PRO A 178 -4.60 13.57 1.86
C PRO A 178 -3.22 13.90 1.31
N ILE A 179 -2.18 13.70 2.11
CA ILE A 179 -0.82 13.58 1.60
C ILE A 179 -0.72 12.24 0.87
N ILE A 180 -0.06 12.19 -0.29
CA ILE A 180 0.03 10.99 -1.11
C ILE A 180 1.51 10.62 -1.29
N TRP A 181 1.86 9.39 -0.90
CA TRP A 181 3.10 8.72 -1.26
C TRP A 181 2.78 7.71 -2.36
N LEU A 182 3.34 7.93 -3.54
CA LEU A 182 3.02 7.20 -4.76
C LEU A 182 4.31 6.65 -5.39
N GLU A 183 4.34 5.36 -5.74
CA GLU A 183 5.29 4.82 -6.70
C GLU A 183 4.66 4.91 -8.10
N ASP A 184 5.33 5.58 -9.06
CA ASP A 184 4.80 5.75 -10.42
C ASP A 184 5.90 5.70 -11.49
N PHE A 185 6.00 4.56 -12.16
CA PHE A 185 6.93 4.37 -13.29
C PHE A 185 6.42 4.98 -14.60
N SER A 186 5.11 5.20 -14.72
CA SER A 186 4.48 5.70 -15.94
C SER A 186 4.49 7.22 -16.06
N GLY A 187 4.48 7.92 -14.93
CA GLY A 187 4.27 9.35 -14.81
C GLY A 187 2.81 9.79 -14.96
N LEU A 188 1.89 8.89 -15.33
CA LEU A 188 0.48 9.23 -15.57
C LEU A 188 -0.27 9.56 -14.28
N ALA A 189 0.02 8.84 -13.21
CA ALA A 189 -0.60 9.08 -11.91
C ALA A 189 -0.15 10.41 -11.30
N ILE A 190 1.13 10.78 -11.47
CA ILE A 190 1.66 12.09 -11.09
C ILE A 190 0.98 13.20 -11.89
N GLU A 191 0.88 13.06 -13.22
CA GLU A 191 0.22 14.04 -14.08
C GLU A 191 -1.24 14.26 -13.65
N PHE A 192 -1.97 13.17 -13.37
CA PHE A 192 -3.33 13.24 -12.85
C PHE A 192 -3.41 14.05 -11.55
N LEU A 193 -2.54 13.78 -10.57
CA LEU A 193 -2.52 14.49 -9.28
C LEU A 193 -2.18 15.97 -9.44
N ILE A 194 -1.22 16.31 -10.30
CA ILE A 194 -0.86 17.70 -10.61
C ILE A 194 -2.06 18.44 -11.22
N ASN A 195 -2.78 17.82 -12.16
CA ASN A 195 -3.96 18.41 -12.80
C ASN A 195 -5.11 18.70 -11.82
N ILE A 196 -5.21 17.96 -10.72
CA ILE A 196 -6.17 18.24 -9.65
C ILE A 196 -5.57 19.07 -8.50
N GLY A 197 -4.39 19.68 -8.69
CA GLY A 197 -3.80 20.71 -7.81
C GLY A 197 -2.89 20.17 -6.72
N TYR A 198 -2.28 19.00 -6.90
CA TYR A 198 -1.18 18.54 -6.05
C TYR A 198 0.16 19.06 -6.56
N GLU A 199 1.16 19.10 -5.70
CA GLU A 199 2.56 19.36 -6.06
C GLU A 199 3.47 18.30 -5.45
N ILE A 200 4.54 17.96 -6.18
CA ILE A 200 5.59 17.07 -5.67
C ILE A 200 6.43 17.89 -4.68
N VAL A 201 6.55 17.39 -3.46
CA VAL A 201 7.41 18.02 -2.41
C VAL A 201 8.69 17.25 -2.17
N GLU A 202 8.70 15.95 -2.45
CA GLU A 202 9.88 15.09 -2.39
C GLU A 202 9.80 14.03 -3.48
N SER A 203 10.95 13.54 -3.97
CA SER A 203 11.03 12.41 -4.89
C SER A 203 12.29 11.59 -4.67
N ILE A 204 12.25 10.32 -5.11
CA ILE A 204 13.39 9.41 -5.22
C ILE A 204 13.33 8.78 -6.60
N GLU A 205 14.20 9.25 -7.49
CA GLU A 205 14.16 8.88 -8.91
C GLU A 205 14.50 7.40 -9.16
N GLU A 206 15.32 6.81 -8.30
CA GLU A 206 15.76 5.42 -8.44
C GLU A 206 14.62 4.42 -8.26
N THR A 207 13.70 4.71 -7.35
CA THR A 207 12.55 3.84 -7.03
C THR A 207 11.24 4.39 -7.60
N LYS A 208 11.28 5.60 -8.21
CA LYS A 208 10.09 6.29 -8.72
C LYS A 208 9.04 6.59 -7.65
N ASP A 209 9.51 6.85 -6.44
CA ASP A 209 8.69 7.28 -5.33
C ASP A 209 8.53 8.80 -5.29
N TYR A 210 7.32 9.25 -5.09
CA TYR A 210 6.94 10.66 -5.03
C TYR A 210 6.05 10.95 -3.84
N LEU A 211 6.34 12.05 -3.14
CA LEU A 211 5.49 12.57 -2.09
C LEU A 211 4.79 13.83 -2.59
N LEU A 212 3.46 13.82 -2.58
CA LEU A 212 2.64 14.90 -3.10
C LEU A 212 1.71 15.47 -2.01
N ILE A 213 1.55 16.78 -2.05
CA ILE A 213 0.69 17.54 -1.13
C ILE A 213 -0.23 18.45 -1.94
N LYS A 214 -1.47 18.62 -1.49
CA LYS A 214 -2.43 19.55 -2.09
C LYS A 214 -2.02 20.99 -1.81
N LYS A 215 -2.01 21.84 -2.86
CA LYS A 215 -1.82 23.31 -2.75
C LYS A 215 -2.99 23.99 -2.08
#